data_d23819272cc1f45233018ae37167043e
#
_entry.id   d23819272cc1f45233018ae37167043e
#
_cell.length_a   1.000
_cell.length_b   1.000
_cell.length_c   1.000
_cell.angle_alpha   90.00
_cell.angle_beta   90.00
_cell.angle_gamma   90.00
#
_symmetry.space_group_name_H-M   'P 1'
#
loop_
_entity.id
_entity.type
_entity.pdbx_description
1 polymer ?
#
loop_
_entity_poly.entity_id
_entity_poly.type
_entity_poly.pdbx_seq_one_letter_code
_entity_poly.pdbx_strand_id
1 'polypeptide(L)'
;LSDFFEDPDKNPLKTPSGKIEIFSEKIDSFNYNDCPGHPTWMEPDEWLGAEEKAYPLHLISNQPKTKLHSQMDNGTLSSSIKIKGHQPLEMNPDDAKSRGITQGDIVRVFNGRGSCLCGVNITADVMPGVVIISTGSWYDPAEPNDPKSMCKHGNPNVLSPDIGTSKLGQGPAAHSCLTEIEIYDGPVQDITAFNPPEIIEKK
;
A
#
# COMPACT_ATOMS: atom_id res chain seq x y z
N LEU A 1 -0.29 -16.76 31.90
CA LEU A 1 0.89 -17.24 31.16
C LEU A 1 2.06 -17.52 32.11
N SER A 2 2.26 -16.70 33.16
CA SER A 2 3.29 -16.95 34.20
C SER A 2 3.17 -18.33 34.83
N ASP A 3 1.98 -18.74 35.23
CA ASP A 3 1.73 -20.02 35.87
C ASP A 3 2.05 -21.20 34.93
N PHE A 4 1.80 -21.05 33.62
CA PHE A 4 2.21 -22.01 32.60
C PHE A 4 3.75 -22.11 32.50
N PHE A 5 4.46 -20.97 32.60
CA PHE A 5 5.92 -20.99 32.58
C PHE A 5 6.54 -21.63 33.84
N GLU A 6 5.89 -21.48 35.01
CA GLU A 6 6.36 -22.10 36.26
C GLU A 6 6.12 -23.60 36.29
N ASP A 7 4.95 -24.08 35.86
CA ASP A 7 4.60 -25.50 35.82
C ASP A 7 3.58 -25.76 34.69
N PRO A 8 4.05 -26.08 33.46
CA PRO A 8 3.19 -26.31 32.32
C PRO A 8 2.21 -27.47 32.45
N ASP A 9 2.59 -28.48 33.23
CA ASP A 9 1.77 -29.67 33.42
C ASP A 9 0.61 -29.44 34.39
N LYS A 10 0.80 -28.57 35.39
CA LYS A 10 -0.27 -28.19 36.32
C LYS A 10 -1.15 -27.04 35.78
N ASN A 11 -0.57 -26.20 34.93
CA ASN A 11 -1.23 -25.01 34.39
C ASN A 11 -1.25 -25.02 32.85
N PRO A 12 -1.85 -26.04 32.21
CA PRO A 12 -1.85 -26.15 30.76
C PRO A 12 -2.52 -24.96 30.06
N LEU A 13 -2.09 -24.63 28.85
CA LEU A 13 -2.76 -23.65 28.01
C LEU A 13 -4.11 -24.19 27.50
N LYS A 14 -5.00 -23.27 27.10
CA LYS A 14 -6.29 -23.62 26.49
C LYS A 14 -6.12 -23.98 25.00
N THR A 15 -5.18 -24.85 24.71
CA THR A 15 -4.91 -25.41 23.37
C THR A 15 -5.20 -26.91 23.40
N PRO A 16 -5.46 -27.57 22.28
CA PRO A 16 -5.66 -29.03 22.22
C PRO A 16 -4.56 -29.84 22.91
N SER A 17 -3.31 -29.41 22.77
CA SER A 17 -2.13 -30.08 23.42
C SER A 17 -1.88 -29.62 24.86
N GLY A 18 -2.57 -28.58 25.35
CA GLY A 18 -2.23 -27.90 26.61
C GLY A 18 -0.93 -27.09 26.57
N LYS A 19 -0.25 -27.03 25.43
CA LYS A 19 1.04 -26.37 25.20
C LYS A 19 0.96 -25.30 24.14
N ILE A 20 2.07 -24.60 23.87
CA ILE A 20 2.21 -23.71 22.72
C ILE A 20 2.25 -24.59 21.46
N GLU A 21 1.33 -24.34 20.54
CA GLU A 21 1.25 -25.06 19.28
C GLU A 21 1.85 -24.24 18.15
N ILE A 22 2.95 -24.72 17.58
CA ILE A 22 3.57 -24.14 16.38
C ILE A 22 2.90 -24.69 15.13
N PHE A 23 2.44 -25.93 15.16
CA PHE A 23 1.64 -26.57 14.12
C PHE A 23 0.18 -26.67 14.57
N SER A 24 -0.76 -26.30 13.68
CA SER A 24 -2.20 -26.43 13.90
C SER A 24 -2.79 -27.51 13.01
N GLU A 25 -3.11 -28.67 13.58
CA GLU A 25 -3.81 -29.75 12.88
C GLU A 25 -5.14 -29.30 12.27
N LYS A 26 -5.83 -28.36 12.94
CA LYS A 26 -7.09 -27.82 12.46
C LYS A 26 -6.89 -27.00 11.17
N ILE A 27 -5.88 -26.15 11.11
CA ILE A 27 -5.58 -25.36 9.90
C ILE A 27 -5.12 -26.30 8.79
N ASP A 28 -4.23 -27.23 9.10
CA ASP A 28 -3.73 -28.22 8.15
C ASP A 28 -4.86 -29.04 7.51
N SER A 29 -5.88 -29.40 8.29
CA SER A 29 -7.05 -30.15 7.81
C SER A 29 -7.90 -29.41 6.76
N PHE A 30 -7.73 -28.10 6.62
CA PHE A 30 -8.42 -27.33 5.56
C PHE A 30 -7.79 -27.54 4.18
N ASN A 31 -6.58 -28.09 4.11
CA ASN A 31 -5.86 -28.36 2.85
C ASN A 31 -5.71 -27.12 1.96
N TYR A 32 -5.44 -25.96 2.56
CA TYR A 32 -5.16 -24.73 1.83
C TYR A 32 -3.69 -24.66 1.43
N ASN A 33 -3.43 -24.56 0.12
CA ASN A 33 -2.07 -24.45 -0.41
C ASN A 33 -1.36 -23.15 0.03
N ASP A 34 -2.14 -22.10 0.32
CA ASP A 34 -1.70 -20.77 0.71
C ASP A 34 -1.77 -20.53 2.22
N CYS A 35 -2.11 -21.56 3.01
CA CYS A 35 -2.18 -21.47 4.47
C CYS A 35 -1.93 -22.86 5.11
N PRO A 36 -0.69 -23.35 5.15
CA PRO A 36 -0.35 -24.59 5.83
C PRO A 36 -0.52 -24.48 7.34
N GLY A 37 -0.51 -25.62 8.04
CA GLY A 37 -0.73 -25.71 9.49
C GLY A 37 0.35 -25.05 10.37
N HIS A 38 1.40 -24.50 9.79
CA HIS A 38 2.49 -23.79 10.48
C HIS A 38 2.98 -22.59 9.68
N PRO A 39 3.64 -21.60 10.33
CA PRO A 39 4.26 -20.49 9.63
C PRO A 39 5.29 -20.97 8.60
N THR A 40 5.09 -20.57 7.35
CA THR A 40 5.94 -20.96 6.21
C THR A 40 6.18 -19.74 5.34
N TRP A 41 7.42 -19.59 4.86
CA TRP A 41 7.71 -18.60 3.84
C TRP A 41 6.97 -18.97 2.55
N MET A 42 6.21 -18.02 2.05
CA MET A 42 5.57 -18.09 0.74
C MET A 42 6.04 -16.89 -0.06
N GLU A 43 6.54 -17.14 -1.25
CA GLU A 43 7.03 -16.07 -2.10
C GLU A 43 5.87 -15.17 -2.54
N PRO A 44 5.98 -13.84 -2.34
CA PRO A 44 4.96 -12.91 -2.84
C PRO A 44 4.92 -12.91 -4.37
N ASP A 45 3.73 -12.69 -4.94
CA ASP A 45 3.55 -12.59 -6.40
C ASP A 45 4.36 -11.43 -7.01
N GLU A 46 4.49 -10.33 -6.26
CA GLU A 46 5.25 -9.14 -6.67
C GLU A 46 6.18 -8.70 -5.53
N TRP A 47 7.49 -8.72 -5.76
CA TRP A 47 8.48 -8.22 -4.80
C TRP A 47 9.85 -8.02 -5.44
N LEU A 48 10.77 -7.32 -4.76
CA LEU A 48 12.11 -7.00 -5.31
C LEU A 48 13.00 -8.22 -5.54
N GLY A 49 12.79 -9.31 -4.80
CA GLY A 49 13.58 -10.54 -4.91
C GLY A 49 13.10 -11.50 -6.00
N ALA A 50 11.99 -11.23 -6.68
CA ALA A 50 11.51 -12.07 -7.78
C ALA A 50 12.54 -12.11 -8.92
N GLU A 51 12.73 -13.28 -9.53
CA GLU A 51 13.64 -13.44 -10.69
C GLU A 51 13.15 -12.61 -11.88
N GLU A 52 11.86 -12.66 -12.16
CA GLU A 52 11.21 -11.83 -13.19
C GLU A 52 10.34 -10.77 -12.51
N LYS A 53 10.57 -9.52 -12.87
CA LYS A 53 9.82 -8.36 -12.35
C LYS A 53 9.20 -7.58 -13.48
N ALA A 54 7.88 -7.42 -13.43
CA ALA A 54 7.16 -6.59 -14.40
C ALA A 54 7.53 -5.09 -14.27
N TYR A 55 7.91 -4.65 -13.04
CA TYR A 55 8.29 -3.27 -12.74
C TYR A 55 9.44 -3.25 -11.72
N PRO A 56 10.32 -2.23 -11.77
CA PRO A 56 11.58 -2.25 -11.02
C PRO A 56 11.47 -1.74 -9.58
N LEU A 57 10.40 -1.04 -9.20
CA LEU A 57 10.26 -0.42 -7.89
C LEU A 57 9.19 -1.13 -7.06
N HIS A 58 9.49 -1.36 -5.77
CA HIS A 58 8.54 -1.91 -4.80
C HIS A 58 7.81 -0.78 -4.09
N LEU A 59 6.48 -0.76 -4.22
CA LEU A 59 5.62 0.22 -3.55
C LEU A 59 5.23 -0.27 -2.15
N ILE A 60 5.52 0.55 -1.15
CA ILE A 60 5.00 0.41 0.21
C ILE A 60 3.92 1.48 0.45
N SER A 61 2.74 1.03 0.89
CA SER A 61 1.63 1.90 1.24
C SER A 61 1.41 1.90 2.76
N ASN A 62 2.27 2.65 3.47
CA ASN A 62 2.24 2.72 4.93
C ASN A 62 1.12 3.63 5.46
N GLN A 63 0.89 3.59 6.78
CA GLN A 63 0.00 4.54 7.45
C GLN A 63 0.65 5.91 7.52
N PRO A 64 -0.07 6.99 7.12
CA PRO A 64 0.46 8.35 7.18
C PRO A 64 0.55 8.86 8.62
N LYS A 65 1.51 9.76 8.88
CA LYS A 65 1.68 10.40 10.20
C LYS A 65 0.62 11.48 10.49
N THR A 66 -0.06 11.98 9.47
CA THR A 66 -0.90 13.19 9.56
C THR A 66 -2.41 12.92 9.53
N LYS A 67 -2.80 11.67 9.34
CA LYS A 67 -4.21 11.25 9.23
C LYS A 67 -4.37 9.77 9.58
N LEU A 68 -5.59 9.34 9.85
CA LEU A 68 -5.93 7.94 10.07
C LEU A 68 -6.62 7.39 8.81
N HIS A 69 -5.95 6.55 8.06
CA HIS A 69 -6.42 6.11 6.73
C HIS A 69 -6.82 7.32 5.87
N SER A 70 -8.05 7.39 5.39
CA SER A 70 -8.59 8.51 4.62
C SER A 70 -9.26 9.61 5.47
N GLN A 71 -9.36 9.40 6.79
CA GLN A 71 -9.94 10.39 7.68
C GLN A 71 -9.01 11.60 7.82
N MET A 72 -9.57 12.79 7.71
CA MET A 72 -8.83 14.05 7.78
C MET A 72 -7.81 14.26 6.65
N ASP A 73 -7.96 13.61 5.49
CA ASP A 73 -7.10 13.86 4.34
C ASP A 73 -7.21 15.30 3.82
N ASN A 74 -8.39 15.91 3.98
CA ASN A 74 -8.66 17.33 3.71
C ASN A 74 -8.26 18.28 4.88
N GLY A 75 -7.81 17.73 6.02
CA GLY A 75 -7.43 18.53 7.19
C GLY A 75 -6.16 19.33 6.97
N THR A 76 -5.99 20.43 7.73
CA THR A 76 -4.86 21.36 7.59
C THR A 76 -3.50 20.65 7.68
N LEU A 77 -3.35 19.71 8.63
CA LEU A 77 -2.09 18.98 8.81
C LEU A 77 -1.78 18.08 7.61
N SER A 78 -2.77 17.36 7.10
CA SER A 78 -2.60 16.51 5.90
C SER A 78 -2.33 17.33 4.64
N SER A 79 -3.00 18.48 4.51
CA SER A 79 -2.81 19.38 3.38
C SER A 79 -1.43 20.04 3.38
N SER A 80 -0.85 20.32 4.56
CA SER A 80 0.45 20.99 4.69
C SER A 80 1.63 20.15 4.21
N ILE A 81 1.49 18.82 4.17
CA ILE A 81 2.56 17.92 3.68
C ILE A 81 2.42 17.58 2.20
N LYS A 82 1.30 17.91 1.56
CA LYS A 82 1.08 17.64 0.13
C LYS A 82 2.03 18.50 -0.72
N ILE A 83 2.54 17.92 -1.80
CA ILE A 83 3.43 18.60 -2.73
C ILE A 83 2.61 19.01 -3.95
N LYS A 84 2.44 20.30 -4.14
CA LYS A 84 1.56 20.88 -5.19
C LYS A 84 0.13 20.27 -5.18
N GLY A 85 -0.39 19.97 -3.97
CA GLY A 85 -1.71 19.36 -3.79
C GLY A 85 -1.75 17.82 -3.87
N HIS A 86 -0.70 17.18 -4.36
CA HIS A 86 -0.62 15.72 -4.51
C HIS A 86 -0.06 15.03 -3.28
N GLN A 87 -0.44 13.78 -3.08
CA GLN A 87 0.15 12.93 -2.03
C GLN A 87 1.66 12.82 -2.26
N PRO A 88 2.49 12.97 -1.21
CA PRO A 88 3.92 12.73 -1.33
C PRO A 88 4.24 11.29 -1.72
N LEU A 89 5.21 11.14 -2.62
CA LEU A 89 5.92 9.92 -2.90
C LEU A 89 7.34 10.05 -2.40
N GLU A 90 7.74 9.21 -1.46
CA GLU A 90 9.11 9.15 -0.97
C GLU A 90 9.93 8.17 -1.81
N MET A 91 11.10 8.60 -2.27
CA MET A 91 12.00 7.76 -3.05
C MET A 91 13.48 8.05 -2.76
N ASN A 92 14.30 7.03 -3.01
CA ASN A 92 15.73 7.13 -2.81
C ASN A 92 16.39 8.09 -3.83
N PRO A 93 17.43 8.85 -3.44
CA PRO A 93 18.15 9.76 -4.34
C PRO A 93 18.72 9.09 -5.59
N ASP A 94 19.21 7.85 -5.50
CA ASP A 94 19.78 7.13 -6.65
C ASP A 94 18.69 6.73 -7.65
N ASP A 95 17.52 6.31 -7.16
CA ASP A 95 16.35 5.99 -8.00
C ASP A 95 15.81 7.24 -8.71
N ALA A 96 15.76 8.37 -8.00
CA ALA A 96 15.36 9.66 -8.56
C ALA A 96 16.35 10.11 -9.65
N LYS A 97 17.65 10.07 -9.35
CA LYS A 97 18.70 10.45 -10.28
C LYS A 97 18.68 9.63 -11.56
N SER A 98 18.48 8.31 -11.46
CA SER A 98 18.45 7.41 -12.63
C SER A 98 17.29 7.71 -13.58
N ARG A 99 16.24 8.39 -13.09
CA ARG A 99 15.03 8.78 -13.83
C ARG A 99 14.98 10.27 -14.18
N GLY A 100 16.01 11.05 -13.81
CA GLY A 100 16.04 12.49 -14.00
C GLY A 100 15.01 13.26 -13.15
N ILE A 101 14.52 12.64 -12.07
CA ILE A 101 13.50 13.20 -11.18
C ILE A 101 14.18 14.07 -10.12
N THR A 102 13.57 15.22 -9.82
CA THR A 102 14.03 16.18 -8.81
C THR A 102 13.01 16.40 -7.70
N GLN A 103 13.47 16.97 -6.60
CA GLN A 103 12.60 17.27 -5.44
C GLN A 103 11.42 18.15 -5.84
N GLY A 104 10.20 17.70 -5.52
CA GLY A 104 8.97 18.45 -5.78
C GLY A 104 8.41 18.31 -7.19
N ASP A 105 9.00 17.46 -8.04
CA ASP A 105 8.40 17.11 -9.32
C ASP A 105 7.07 16.39 -9.15
N ILE A 106 6.17 16.56 -10.12
CA ILE A 106 4.99 15.74 -10.24
C ILE A 106 5.32 14.56 -11.13
N VAL A 107 5.07 13.37 -10.63
CA VAL A 107 5.36 12.11 -11.30
C VAL A 107 4.11 11.27 -11.47
N ARG A 108 4.09 10.48 -12.54
CA ARG A 108 3.13 9.40 -12.71
C ARG A 108 3.73 8.11 -12.16
N VAL A 109 3.04 7.51 -11.22
CA VAL A 109 3.34 6.18 -10.69
C VAL A 109 2.35 5.22 -11.32
N PHE A 110 2.82 4.10 -11.89
CA PHE A 110 1.95 3.23 -12.66
C PHE A 110 2.40 1.77 -12.65
N ASN A 111 1.46 0.90 -12.95
CA ASN A 111 1.65 -0.51 -13.28
C ASN A 111 0.47 -1.00 -14.17
N GLY A 112 0.36 -2.32 -14.38
CA GLY A 112 -0.71 -2.89 -15.20
C GLY A 112 -2.13 -2.71 -14.65
N ARG A 113 -2.29 -2.31 -13.39
CA ARG A 113 -3.60 -2.10 -12.74
C ARG A 113 -4.11 -0.67 -12.90
N GLY A 114 -3.22 0.31 -12.84
CA GLY A 114 -3.61 1.72 -12.93
C GLY A 114 -2.45 2.68 -12.79
N SER A 115 -2.78 3.96 -12.56
CA SER A 115 -1.78 5.02 -12.33
C SER A 115 -2.31 6.11 -11.41
N CYS A 116 -1.38 6.80 -10.75
CA CYS A 116 -1.69 8.01 -9.99
C CYS A 116 -0.58 9.05 -10.10
N LEU A 117 -0.93 10.33 -9.85
CA LEU A 117 0.02 11.44 -9.76
C LEU A 117 0.43 11.67 -8.30
N CYS A 118 1.72 11.80 -8.08
CA CYS A 118 2.30 12.11 -6.77
C CYS A 118 3.30 13.26 -6.88
N GLY A 119 3.51 13.96 -5.76
CA GLY A 119 4.62 14.91 -5.63
C GLY A 119 5.83 14.23 -5.01
N VAL A 120 7.02 14.41 -5.59
CA VAL A 120 8.21 13.68 -5.15
C VAL A 120 8.85 14.31 -3.91
N ASN A 121 9.12 13.48 -2.92
CA ASN A 121 9.98 13.76 -1.77
C ASN A 121 11.21 12.83 -1.82
N ILE A 122 12.37 13.38 -2.17
CA ILE A 122 13.63 12.62 -2.24
C ILE A 122 14.20 12.51 -0.82
N THR A 123 14.43 11.27 -0.35
CA THR A 123 14.99 11.01 0.97
C THR A 123 15.87 9.76 0.99
N ALA A 124 16.95 9.80 1.75
CA ALA A 124 17.81 8.64 2.00
C ALA A 124 17.22 7.67 3.04
N ASP A 125 16.08 7.99 3.66
CA ASP A 125 15.39 7.11 4.60
C ASP A 125 14.68 5.93 3.90
N VAL A 126 14.58 5.99 2.56
CA VAL A 126 14.04 4.92 1.72
C VAL A 126 15.18 4.22 1.01
N MET A 127 15.23 2.90 1.07
CA MET A 127 16.27 2.12 0.40
C MET A 127 16.10 2.15 -1.12
N PRO A 128 17.20 1.99 -1.91
CA PRO A 128 17.09 1.88 -3.37
C PRO A 128 16.15 0.75 -3.81
N GLY A 129 15.38 1.01 -4.86
CA GLY A 129 14.38 0.08 -5.39
C GLY A 129 13.04 0.10 -4.65
N VAL A 130 12.88 0.90 -3.58
CA VAL A 130 11.64 1.04 -2.82
C VAL A 130 11.10 2.45 -2.94
N VAL A 131 9.79 2.57 -3.00
CA VAL A 131 9.07 3.85 -2.94
C VAL A 131 7.91 3.77 -1.96
N ILE A 132 7.58 4.88 -1.33
CA ILE A 132 6.51 4.95 -0.33
C ILE A 132 5.45 5.96 -0.78
N ILE A 133 4.21 5.51 -0.88
CA ILE A 133 3.03 6.37 -1.00
C ILE A 133 2.09 6.01 0.14
N SER A 134 2.01 6.86 1.17
CA SER A 134 1.14 6.58 2.31
C SER A 134 -0.32 6.44 1.88
N THR A 135 -1.02 5.50 2.49
CA THR A 135 -2.45 5.25 2.22
C THR A 135 -3.33 6.43 2.62
N GLY A 136 -4.57 6.43 2.13
CA GLY A 136 -5.63 7.32 2.60
C GLY A 136 -5.83 8.61 1.80
N SER A 137 -5.09 8.85 0.73
CA SER A 137 -5.47 9.91 -0.22
C SER A 137 -6.81 9.58 -0.86
N TRP A 138 -7.73 10.55 -0.91
CA TRP A 138 -9.02 10.34 -1.55
C TRP A 138 -8.84 10.15 -3.05
N TYR A 139 -9.58 9.19 -3.59
CA TYR A 139 -9.57 8.91 -5.03
C TYR A 139 -10.15 10.10 -5.80
N ASP A 140 -9.41 10.59 -6.79
CA ASP A 140 -9.76 11.72 -7.62
C ASP A 140 -9.44 11.39 -9.09
N PRO A 141 -10.36 10.77 -9.82
CA PRO A 141 -10.11 10.36 -11.20
C PRO A 141 -9.99 11.55 -12.14
N ALA A 142 -9.05 11.52 -13.09
CA ALA A 142 -8.92 12.51 -14.15
C ALA A 142 -10.15 12.49 -15.08
N GLU A 143 -10.68 11.29 -15.34
CA GLU A 143 -11.89 11.05 -16.14
C GLU A 143 -12.89 10.24 -15.29
N PRO A 144 -13.89 10.90 -14.67
CA PRO A 144 -14.76 10.25 -13.67
C PRO A 144 -15.55 9.01 -14.17
N ASN A 145 -15.79 8.91 -15.47
CA ASN A 145 -16.55 7.80 -16.06
C ASN A 145 -15.67 6.67 -16.62
N ASP A 146 -14.35 6.79 -16.52
CA ASP A 146 -13.42 5.75 -16.94
C ASP A 146 -12.92 4.97 -15.71
N PRO A 147 -13.23 3.66 -15.59
CA PRO A 147 -12.77 2.84 -14.47
C PRO A 147 -11.25 2.65 -14.42
N LYS A 148 -10.55 2.96 -15.52
CA LYS A 148 -9.07 2.93 -15.61
C LYS A 148 -8.45 4.32 -15.51
N SER A 149 -9.24 5.33 -15.15
CA SER A 149 -8.77 6.69 -15.03
C SER A 149 -7.61 6.81 -14.05
N MET A 150 -6.63 7.61 -14.42
CA MET A 150 -5.53 7.99 -13.53
C MET A 150 -6.07 8.76 -12.32
N CYS A 151 -5.62 8.42 -11.12
CA CYS A 151 -5.92 9.20 -9.93
C CYS A 151 -5.03 10.44 -9.84
N LYS A 152 -5.61 11.63 -9.89
CA LYS A 152 -4.86 12.90 -9.81
C LYS A 152 -4.23 13.16 -8.43
N HIS A 153 -4.76 12.56 -7.38
CA HIS A 153 -4.47 12.93 -5.98
C HIS A 153 -3.45 12.01 -5.28
N GLY A 154 -3.01 10.92 -5.92
CA GLY A 154 -2.02 10.00 -5.37
C GLY A 154 -2.59 8.93 -4.46
N ASN A 155 -3.72 8.32 -4.83
CA ASN A 155 -4.25 7.17 -4.11
C ASN A 155 -3.53 5.89 -4.53
N PRO A 156 -2.76 5.22 -3.63
CA PRO A 156 -2.00 4.02 -3.97
C PRO A 156 -2.88 2.78 -4.24
N ASN A 157 -4.16 2.80 -3.87
CA ASN A 157 -5.06 1.67 -4.09
C ASN A 157 -5.31 1.38 -5.59
N VAL A 158 -5.08 2.36 -6.47
CA VAL A 158 -5.15 2.11 -7.92
C VAL A 158 -4.00 1.26 -8.45
N LEU A 159 -2.95 1.08 -7.64
CA LEU A 159 -1.74 0.33 -7.98
C LEU A 159 -1.68 -1.05 -7.29
N SER A 160 -2.21 -1.14 -6.06
CA SER A 160 -2.11 -2.35 -5.25
C SER A 160 -3.01 -3.48 -5.76
N PRO A 161 -2.60 -4.75 -5.61
CA PRO A 161 -3.44 -5.88 -5.95
C PRO A 161 -4.63 -5.98 -4.99
N ASP A 162 -5.81 -6.32 -5.53
CA ASP A 162 -7.01 -6.63 -4.75
C ASP A 162 -7.11 -8.14 -4.53
N ILE A 163 -6.20 -8.64 -3.68
CA ILE A 163 -6.13 -10.05 -3.29
C ILE A 163 -6.00 -10.19 -1.78
N GLY A 164 -6.56 -11.25 -1.22
CA GLY A 164 -6.37 -11.62 0.17
C GLY A 164 -5.06 -12.37 0.40
N THR A 165 -4.55 -12.33 1.61
CA THR A 165 -3.29 -12.99 1.99
C THR A 165 -3.37 -14.51 1.97
N SER A 166 -4.54 -15.08 2.21
CA SER A 166 -4.81 -16.53 2.09
C SER A 166 -6.30 -16.83 2.06
N LYS A 167 -6.65 -18.06 1.72
CA LYS A 167 -8.05 -18.54 1.82
C LYS A 167 -8.61 -18.52 3.23
N LEU A 168 -7.75 -18.66 4.24
CA LEU A 168 -8.14 -18.61 5.64
C LEU A 168 -8.26 -17.18 6.16
N GLY A 169 -7.26 -16.34 5.87
CA GLY A 169 -7.19 -14.96 6.34
C GLY A 169 -7.22 -14.00 5.16
N GLN A 170 -8.29 -13.21 5.01
CA GLN A 170 -8.49 -12.28 3.89
C GLN A 170 -7.89 -10.90 4.16
N GLY A 171 -6.75 -10.83 4.86
CA GLY A 171 -6.00 -9.58 5.02
C GLY A 171 -5.49 -9.06 3.66
N PRO A 172 -5.31 -7.75 3.47
CA PRO A 172 -4.86 -7.19 2.20
C PRO A 172 -3.39 -7.51 1.93
N ALA A 173 -3.05 -7.81 0.68
CA ALA A 173 -1.68 -7.99 0.19
C ALA A 173 -1.10 -6.71 -0.45
N ALA A 174 -1.54 -5.53 0.01
CA ALA A 174 -1.24 -4.23 -0.59
C ALA A 174 0.26 -3.87 -0.65
N HIS A 175 1.08 -4.48 0.20
CA HIS A 175 2.53 -4.25 0.22
C HIS A 175 3.33 -5.16 -0.72
N SER A 176 2.69 -6.09 -1.41
CA SER A 176 3.26 -6.89 -2.51
C SER A 176 2.87 -6.24 -3.84
N CYS A 177 3.50 -5.13 -4.18
CA CYS A 177 3.14 -4.30 -5.32
C CYS A 177 4.40 -3.75 -6.00
N LEU A 178 4.56 -4.04 -7.29
CA LEU A 178 5.61 -3.46 -8.13
C LEU A 178 5.06 -2.35 -9.00
N THR A 179 5.88 -1.32 -9.26
CA THR A 179 5.50 -0.12 -10.01
C THR A 179 6.69 0.49 -10.73
N GLU A 180 6.41 1.37 -11.69
CA GLU A 180 7.37 2.26 -12.32
C GLU A 180 6.93 3.71 -12.13
N ILE A 181 7.88 4.62 -12.27
CA ILE A 181 7.70 6.06 -12.08
C ILE A 181 8.34 6.82 -13.23
N GLU A 182 7.62 7.79 -13.75
CA GLU A 182 8.11 8.71 -14.76
C GLU A 182 7.72 10.15 -14.43
N ILE A 183 8.49 11.12 -14.92
CA ILE A 183 8.09 12.55 -14.83
C ILE A 183 6.79 12.72 -15.60
N TYR A 184 5.83 13.38 -14.97
CA TYR A 184 4.56 13.68 -15.65
C TYR A 184 4.68 14.96 -16.47
N ASP A 185 4.62 14.84 -17.79
CA ASP A 185 4.72 15.92 -18.76
C ASP A 185 3.36 16.42 -19.28
N GLY A 186 2.27 15.77 -18.85
CA GLY A 186 0.91 16.15 -19.22
C GLY A 186 0.37 17.36 -18.43
N PRO A 187 -0.82 17.84 -18.78
CA PRO A 187 -1.48 18.91 -18.04
C PRO A 187 -1.85 18.43 -16.63
N VAL A 188 -1.29 19.10 -15.62
CA VAL A 188 -1.67 18.82 -14.22
C VAL A 188 -3.04 19.44 -13.97
N GLN A 189 -4.05 18.60 -13.81
CA GLN A 189 -5.41 19.00 -13.50
C GLN A 189 -5.56 19.38 -12.03
N ASP A 190 -6.52 20.25 -11.73
CA ASP A 190 -6.86 20.61 -10.35
C ASP A 190 -7.34 19.39 -9.54
N ILE A 191 -6.93 19.33 -8.29
CA ILE A 191 -7.43 18.35 -7.34
C ILE A 191 -8.86 18.70 -6.95
N THR A 192 -9.77 17.77 -7.20
CA THR A 192 -11.22 17.96 -6.97
C THR A 192 -11.77 17.05 -5.87
N ALA A 193 -10.93 16.19 -5.28
CA ALA A 193 -11.31 15.23 -4.25
C ALA A 193 -12.06 15.85 -3.07
N PHE A 194 -11.78 17.11 -2.74
CA PHE A 194 -12.36 17.81 -1.59
C PHE A 194 -13.48 18.78 -1.96
N ASN A 195 -13.85 18.86 -3.22
CA ASN A 195 -14.94 19.71 -3.65
C ASN A 195 -16.26 19.18 -3.06
N PRO A 196 -17.18 20.06 -2.63
CA PRO A 196 -18.48 19.63 -2.17
C PRO A 196 -19.24 18.96 -3.34
N PRO A 197 -20.10 17.96 -3.04
CA PRO A 197 -20.92 17.33 -4.06
C PRO A 197 -21.88 18.34 -4.69
N GLU A 198 -22.18 18.15 -5.96
CA GLU A 198 -23.20 18.96 -6.65
C GLU A 198 -24.57 18.72 -6.01
N ILE A 199 -25.23 19.81 -5.61
CA ILE A 199 -26.60 19.74 -5.03
C ILE A 199 -27.59 19.74 -6.19
N ILE A 200 -28.22 18.59 -6.42
CA ILE A 200 -29.31 18.48 -7.40
C ILE A 200 -30.63 18.72 -6.69
N GLU A 201 -31.28 19.83 -6.97
CA GLU A 201 -32.65 20.06 -6.49
C GLU A 201 -33.60 19.05 -7.16
N LYS A 202 -34.35 18.30 -6.35
CA LYS A 202 -35.46 17.48 -6.87
C LYS A 202 -36.53 18.40 -7.42
N LYS A 203 -36.77 18.33 -8.73
CA LYS A 203 -37.94 18.92 -9.37
C LYS A 203 -39.22 18.19 -8.99
#